data_0651b389e5684c24a0caeb6d06f05434
#
_entry.id   0651b389e5684c24a0caeb6d06f05434
#
_cell.length_a   1.000
_cell.length_b   1.000
_cell.length_c   1.000
_cell.angle_alpha   90.00
_cell.angle_beta   90.00
_cell.angle_gamma   90.00
#
_symmetry.space_group_name_H-M   'P 1'
#
loop_
_entity.id
_entity.type
_entity.pdbx_description
1 polymer ?
#
loop_
_entity_poly.entity_id
_entity_poly.type
_entity_poly.pdbx_seq_one_letter_code
_entity_poly.pdbx_strand_id
1 'polypeptide(L)'
;MTQKLYEVDVLDHVEICLSDGKKLSAKMWMPRPTEVVMEGVAEVFPVVLEAIPYRKDDVCLIDDAVRFGYVSERGYVCVRLDLRGSGDSEGVLDDEYSPREQLDICEVIEWLAAQQWCNGNVGMTGISWSG
;
A
#
# COMPACT_ATOMS: atom_id res chain seq x y z
N MET A 1 22.43 -4.29 -11.07
CA MET A 1 21.52 -3.50 -10.20
C MET A 1 20.77 -2.51 -11.04
N THR A 2 19.45 -2.41 -10.82
CA THR A 2 18.64 -1.39 -11.47
C THR A 2 18.91 -0.02 -10.86
N GLN A 3 19.05 0.99 -11.71
CA GLN A 3 19.27 2.36 -11.30
C GLN A 3 18.00 2.94 -10.66
N LYS A 4 18.19 3.83 -9.67
CA LYS A 4 17.12 4.68 -9.15
C LYS A 4 16.56 5.57 -10.27
N LEU A 5 15.24 5.53 -10.48
CA LEU A 5 14.55 6.30 -11.51
C LEU A 5 13.74 7.46 -10.92
N TYR A 6 13.28 7.32 -9.68
CA TYR A 6 12.34 8.25 -9.06
C TYR A 6 12.78 8.65 -7.66
N GLU A 7 12.52 9.90 -7.29
CA GLU A 7 12.42 10.29 -5.89
C GLU A 7 11.13 9.73 -5.30
N VAL A 8 11.10 9.49 -3.99
CA VAL A 8 9.99 8.85 -3.31
C VAL A 8 9.44 9.76 -2.23
N ASP A 9 8.14 9.98 -2.25
CA ASP A 9 7.41 10.62 -1.16
C ASP A 9 6.79 9.54 -0.27
N VAL A 10 6.96 9.65 1.04
CA VAL A 10 6.40 8.72 2.01
C VAL A 10 5.19 9.37 2.69
N LEU A 11 4.05 8.71 2.59
CA LEU A 11 2.82 9.09 3.26
C LEU A 11 2.61 8.14 4.45
N ASP A 12 2.80 8.64 5.66
CA ASP A 12 2.82 7.78 6.86
C ASP A 12 1.45 7.23 7.24
N HIS A 13 0.38 7.95 6.92
CA HIS A 13 -0.98 7.56 7.28
C HIS A 13 -1.96 7.97 6.20
N VAL A 14 -2.42 6.99 5.43
CA VAL A 14 -3.48 7.16 4.43
C VAL A 14 -4.69 6.35 4.87
N GLU A 15 -5.83 7.00 5.01
CA GLU A 15 -7.08 6.34 5.36
C GLU A 15 -7.75 5.77 4.13
N ILE A 16 -8.13 4.51 4.19
CA ILE A 16 -8.91 3.81 3.17
C ILE A 16 -10.25 3.43 3.79
N CYS A 17 -11.33 4.07 3.32
CA CYS A 17 -12.67 3.79 3.81
C CYS A 17 -13.25 2.57 3.13
N LEU A 18 -13.69 1.60 3.94
CA LEU A 18 -14.38 0.40 3.47
C LEU A 18 -15.88 0.64 3.33
N SER A 19 -16.58 -0.25 2.64
CA SER A 19 -18.01 -0.15 2.39
C SER A 19 -18.87 -0.19 3.67
N ASP A 20 -18.36 -0.79 4.75
CA ASP A 20 -19.02 -0.81 6.06
C ASP A 20 -18.75 0.43 6.93
N GLY A 21 -18.03 1.41 6.40
CA GLY A 21 -17.67 2.65 7.09
C GLY A 21 -16.41 2.58 7.94
N LYS A 22 -15.78 1.42 8.08
CA LYS A 22 -14.50 1.30 8.80
C LYS A 22 -13.37 1.88 7.96
N LYS A 23 -12.41 2.50 8.63
CA LYS A 23 -11.22 3.07 8.01
C LYS A 23 -9.99 2.22 8.33
N LEU A 24 -9.32 1.78 7.29
CA LEU A 24 -8.02 1.14 7.42
C LEU A 24 -6.91 2.16 7.18
N SER A 25 -5.79 1.95 7.85
CA SER A 25 -4.62 2.82 7.74
C SER A 25 -3.53 2.16 6.92
N ALA A 26 -3.00 2.91 5.97
CA ALA A 26 -1.90 2.48 5.12
C ALA A 26 -0.74 3.47 5.16
N LYS A 27 0.47 2.96 5.01
CA LYS A 27 1.67 3.74 4.72
C LYS A 27 2.03 3.52 3.25
N MET A 28 2.32 4.59 2.54
CA MET A 28 2.59 4.53 1.11
C MET A 28 3.93 5.16 0.76
N TRP A 29 4.69 4.48 -0.10
CA TRP A 29 5.87 5.00 -0.77
C TRP A 29 5.48 5.31 -2.20
N MET A 30 5.46 6.59 -2.55
CA MET A 30 4.96 7.11 -3.81
C MET A 30 6.11 7.58 -4.69
N PRO A 31 6.36 6.96 -5.84
CA PRO A 31 7.31 7.53 -6.81
C PRO A 31 6.81 8.90 -7.25
N ARG A 32 7.71 9.88 -7.27
CA ARG A 32 7.38 11.21 -7.78
C ARG A 32 7.51 11.20 -9.31
N PRO A 33 6.43 11.52 -10.06
CA PRO A 33 6.52 11.61 -11.51
C PRO A 33 7.64 12.57 -11.93
N THR A 34 8.48 12.15 -12.87
CA THR A 34 9.63 12.94 -13.31
C THR A 34 9.26 13.96 -14.36
N GLU A 35 8.30 13.64 -15.23
CA GLU A 35 7.83 14.51 -16.29
C GLU A 35 6.37 14.25 -16.64
N VAL A 36 5.76 15.24 -17.30
CA VAL A 36 4.46 15.07 -17.95
C VAL A 36 4.68 14.22 -19.20
N VAL A 37 4.17 13.00 -19.22
CA VAL A 37 4.36 12.05 -20.32
C VAL A 37 3.68 12.55 -21.60
N MET A 38 2.59 13.28 -21.46
CA MET A 38 1.91 14.04 -22.51
C MET A 38 1.25 15.26 -21.88
N GLU A 39 0.92 16.27 -22.69
CA GLU A 39 0.28 17.48 -22.21
C GLU A 39 -0.95 17.17 -21.32
N GLY A 40 -0.83 17.43 -20.02
CA GLY A 40 -1.91 17.24 -19.03
C GLY A 40 -2.05 15.82 -18.44
N VAL A 41 -1.19 14.84 -18.80
CA VAL A 41 -1.26 13.49 -18.28
C VAL A 41 -0.07 13.20 -17.38
N ALA A 42 -0.31 12.97 -16.09
CA ALA A 42 0.72 12.54 -15.15
C ALA A 42 1.08 11.07 -15.38
N GLU A 43 2.33 10.72 -15.13
CA GLU A 43 2.81 9.34 -15.11
C GLU A 43 2.09 8.53 -14.03
N VAL A 44 1.72 7.28 -14.34
CA VAL A 44 1.01 6.37 -13.43
C VAL A 44 1.85 5.12 -13.17
N PHE A 45 1.61 4.47 -12.03
CA PHE A 45 2.46 3.39 -11.53
C PHE A 45 1.62 2.18 -11.10
N PRO A 46 2.18 0.96 -11.22
CA PRO A 46 1.59 -0.21 -10.56
C PRO A 46 1.80 -0.17 -9.04
N VAL A 47 0.98 -0.91 -8.32
CA VAL A 47 1.00 -0.99 -6.86
C VAL A 47 1.52 -2.35 -6.40
N VAL A 48 2.35 -2.35 -5.37
CA VAL A 48 2.71 -3.54 -4.58
C VAL A 48 2.14 -3.36 -3.17
N LEU A 49 1.21 -4.22 -2.81
CA LEU A 49 0.51 -4.21 -1.52
C LEU A 49 1.00 -5.34 -0.63
N GLU A 50 1.27 -5.03 0.63
CA GLU A 50 1.42 -6.02 1.69
C GLU A 50 0.56 -5.62 2.89
N ALA A 51 -0.36 -6.50 3.27
CA ALA A 51 -1.28 -6.28 4.39
C ALA A 51 -0.83 -7.10 5.60
N ILE A 52 -0.72 -6.46 6.76
CA ILE A 52 -0.13 -7.07 7.95
C ILE A 52 -0.97 -6.87 9.21
N PRO A 53 -0.94 -7.85 10.16
CA PRO A 53 -1.42 -7.64 11.52
C PRO A 53 -0.36 -7.08 12.47
N TYR A 54 0.88 -6.90 12.00
CA TYR A 54 2.06 -6.64 12.84
C TYR A 54 2.31 -5.17 13.14
N ARG A 55 1.42 -4.27 12.74
CA ARG A 55 1.50 -2.81 12.90
C ARG A 55 2.61 -2.17 12.04
N LYS A 56 2.18 -1.38 11.05
CA LYS A 56 3.08 -0.75 10.06
C LYS A 56 4.11 0.21 10.66
N ASP A 57 3.82 0.83 11.80
CA ASP A 57 4.68 1.79 12.48
C ASP A 57 5.47 1.18 13.63
N ASP A 58 5.63 -0.14 13.67
CA ASP A 58 6.31 -0.84 14.76
C ASP A 58 7.36 -1.82 14.21
N VAL A 59 7.06 -3.11 14.22
CA VAL A 59 8.03 -4.19 13.93
C VAL A 59 8.65 -4.08 12.54
N CYS A 60 7.89 -3.65 11.55
CA CYS A 60 8.33 -3.60 10.15
C CYS A 60 8.97 -2.28 9.73
N LEU A 61 8.98 -1.28 10.58
CA LEU A 61 9.29 0.11 10.21
C LEU A 61 10.62 0.28 9.48
N ILE A 62 11.69 -0.32 10.01
CA ILE A 62 13.05 -0.16 9.45
C ILE A 62 13.20 -0.95 8.15
N ASP A 63 12.76 -2.20 8.15
CA ASP A 63 12.87 -3.07 6.97
C ASP A 63 12.03 -2.53 5.80
N ASP A 64 10.85 -1.99 6.09
CA ASP A 64 9.98 -1.40 5.08
C ASP A 64 10.59 -0.14 4.46
N ALA A 65 11.22 0.71 5.26
CA ALA A 65 11.87 1.91 4.76
C ALA A 65 12.94 1.57 3.71
N VAL A 66 13.70 0.49 3.92
CA VAL A 66 14.72 0.03 2.98
C VAL A 66 14.10 -0.69 1.79
N ARG A 67 13.26 -1.69 2.04
CA ARG A 67 12.70 -2.55 0.99
C ARG A 67 11.74 -1.82 0.07
N PHE A 68 10.74 -1.16 0.62
CA PHE A 68 9.74 -0.44 -0.16
C PHE A 68 10.28 0.86 -0.75
N GLY A 69 11.21 1.52 -0.07
CA GLY A 69 11.93 2.64 -0.65
C GLY A 69 12.67 2.22 -1.92
N TYR A 70 13.41 1.12 -1.87
CA TYR A 70 14.13 0.57 -3.03
C TYR A 70 13.19 0.26 -4.20
N VAL A 71 12.07 -0.42 -3.94
CA VAL A 71 11.10 -0.81 -4.97
C VAL A 71 10.41 0.43 -5.55
N SER A 72 10.02 1.37 -4.70
CA SER A 72 9.32 2.59 -5.13
C SER A 72 10.22 3.49 -5.99
N GLU A 73 11.51 3.59 -5.68
CA GLU A 73 12.48 4.30 -6.51
C GLU A 73 12.58 3.79 -7.95
N ARG A 74 12.01 2.63 -8.23
CA ARG A 74 12.01 1.98 -9.55
C ARG A 74 10.65 1.98 -10.24
N GLY A 75 9.72 2.77 -9.73
CA GLY A 75 8.44 3.03 -10.39
C GLY A 75 7.27 2.20 -9.90
N TYR A 76 7.24 1.85 -8.62
CA TYR A 76 6.12 1.16 -7.99
C TYR A 76 5.60 1.96 -6.80
N VAL A 77 4.30 2.10 -6.67
CA VAL A 77 3.69 2.54 -5.41
C VAL A 77 3.69 1.34 -4.46
N CYS A 78 4.36 1.47 -3.33
CA CYS A 78 4.40 0.43 -2.32
C CYS A 78 3.45 0.78 -1.18
N VAL A 79 2.64 -0.17 -0.74
CA VAL A 79 1.61 0.03 0.28
C VAL A 79 1.76 -1.01 1.39
N ARG A 80 1.93 -0.52 2.62
CA ARG A 80 1.86 -1.32 3.83
C ARG A 80 0.53 -1.02 4.51
N LEU A 81 -0.34 -2.00 4.57
CA LEU A 81 -1.67 -1.87 5.16
C LEU A 81 -1.72 -2.53 6.54
N ASP A 82 -2.21 -1.79 7.53
CA ASP A 82 -2.67 -2.39 8.79
C ASP A 82 -4.00 -3.09 8.56
N LEU A 83 -4.08 -4.37 8.88
CA LEU A 83 -5.33 -5.13 8.82
C LEU A 83 -6.37 -4.56 9.79
N ARG A 84 -7.64 -4.81 9.52
CA ARG A 84 -8.76 -4.45 10.40
C ARG A 84 -8.45 -4.86 11.84
N GLY A 85 -8.55 -3.91 12.77
CA GLY A 85 -8.31 -4.12 14.19
C GLY A 85 -6.84 -4.22 14.59
N SER A 86 -5.91 -3.97 13.68
CA SER A 86 -4.48 -3.90 13.99
C SER A 86 -3.91 -2.50 13.72
N GLY A 87 -2.82 -2.15 14.42
CA GLY A 87 -2.15 -0.87 14.26
C GLY A 87 -3.12 0.32 14.36
N ASP A 88 -3.13 1.17 13.34
CA ASP A 88 -3.98 2.34 13.26
C ASP A 88 -5.30 2.12 12.53
N SER A 89 -5.59 0.89 12.11
CA SER A 89 -6.85 0.54 11.45
C SER A 89 -7.97 0.31 12.45
N GLU A 90 -9.18 0.75 12.09
CA GLU A 90 -10.37 0.56 12.90
C GLU A 90 -10.85 -0.90 12.92
N GLY A 91 -11.75 -1.20 13.83
CA GLY A 91 -12.40 -2.50 13.95
C GLY A 91 -11.73 -3.43 14.96
N VAL A 92 -12.04 -4.70 14.85
CA VAL A 92 -11.53 -5.76 15.73
C VAL A 92 -10.90 -6.86 14.88
N LEU A 93 -9.73 -7.29 15.30
CA LEU A 93 -9.06 -8.45 14.71
C LEU A 93 -9.59 -9.72 15.40
N ASP A 94 -10.40 -10.49 14.68
CA ASP A 94 -11.04 -11.68 15.24
C ASP A 94 -10.16 -12.92 15.14
N ASP A 95 -9.65 -13.21 13.93
CA ASP A 95 -8.88 -14.41 13.67
C ASP A 95 -8.02 -14.23 12.40
N GLU A 96 -7.03 -15.09 12.25
CA GLU A 96 -6.16 -15.17 11.09
C GLU A 96 -6.93 -15.65 9.86
N TYR A 97 -6.73 -14.99 8.72
CA TYR A 97 -7.34 -15.33 7.42
C TYR A 97 -8.86 -15.41 7.45
N SER A 98 -9.52 -14.61 8.27
CA SER A 98 -10.97 -14.58 8.31
C SER A 98 -11.60 -14.16 6.98
N PRO A 99 -12.85 -14.56 6.68
CA PRO A 99 -13.55 -14.07 5.48
C PRO A 99 -13.65 -12.54 5.42
N ARG A 100 -13.82 -11.89 6.58
CA ARG A 100 -13.86 -10.42 6.66
C ARG A 100 -12.54 -9.78 6.25
N GLU A 101 -11.43 -10.32 6.72
CA GLU A 101 -10.08 -9.87 6.34
C GLU A 101 -9.88 -9.96 4.82
N GLN A 102 -10.26 -11.07 4.21
CA GLN A 102 -10.14 -11.28 2.78
C GLN A 102 -10.99 -10.29 1.98
N LEU A 103 -12.23 -10.04 2.41
CA LEU A 103 -13.10 -9.05 1.79
C LEU A 103 -12.54 -7.63 1.92
N ASP A 104 -12.00 -7.28 3.06
CA ASP A 104 -11.35 -5.98 3.28
C ASP A 104 -10.18 -5.78 2.31
N ILE A 105 -9.35 -6.79 2.12
CA ILE A 105 -8.22 -6.73 1.19
C ILE A 105 -8.71 -6.56 -0.25
N CYS A 106 -9.78 -7.25 -0.65
CA CYS A 106 -10.38 -7.05 -1.97
C CYS A 106 -10.84 -5.61 -2.18
N GLU A 107 -11.52 -5.02 -1.19
CA GLU A 107 -11.95 -3.62 -1.26
C GLU A 107 -10.74 -2.66 -1.34
N VAL A 108 -9.68 -2.92 -0.60
CA VAL A 108 -8.44 -2.12 -0.67
C VAL A 108 -7.79 -2.21 -2.04
N ILE A 109 -7.72 -3.41 -2.63
CA ILE A 109 -7.18 -3.60 -3.99
C ILE A 109 -7.99 -2.78 -5.01
N GLU A 110 -9.31 -2.84 -4.94
CA GLU A 110 -10.19 -2.05 -5.81
C GLU A 110 -9.98 -0.54 -5.62
N TRP A 111 -9.88 -0.10 -4.37
CA TRP A 111 -9.62 1.30 -4.05
C TRP A 111 -8.28 1.78 -4.63
N LEU A 112 -7.22 0.99 -4.46
CA LEU A 112 -5.88 1.30 -4.99
C LEU A 112 -5.89 1.35 -6.52
N ALA A 113 -6.51 0.37 -7.17
CA ALA A 113 -6.58 0.29 -8.63
C ALA A 113 -7.33 1.47 -9.25
N ALA A 114 -8.28 2.07 -8.52
CA ALA A 114 -9.08 3.19 -8.99
C ALA A 114 -8.41 4.57 -8.79
N GLN A 115 -7.27 4.64 -8.10
CA GLN A 115 -6.59 5.91 -7.88
C GLN A 115 -5.98 6.47 -9.17
N GLN A 116 -5.98 7.80 -9.31
CA GLN A 116 -5.48 8.47 -10.52
C GLN A 116 -4.00 8.22 -10.80
N TRP A 117 -3.21 7.99 -9.75
CA TRP A 117 -1.78 7.69 -9.86
C TRP A 117 -1.48 6.20 -10.13
N CYS A 118 -2.49 5.35 -10.11
CA CYS A 118 -2.35 3.92 -10.37
C CYS A 118 -2.67 3.59 -11.83
N ASN A 119 -1.89 2.69 -12.42
CA ASN A 119 -2.14 2.21 -13.77
C ASN A 119 -3.19 1.07 -13.84
N GLY A 120 -3.89 0.80 -12.72
CA GLY A 120 -4.90 -0.24 -12.62
C GLY A 120 -4.37 -1.61 -12.20
N ASN A 121 -3.07 -1.78 -12.06
CA ASN A 121 -2.44 -3.05 -11.67
C ASN A 121 -2.02 -3.02 -10.21
N VAL A 122 -2.48 -3.98 -9.42
CA VAL A 122 -2.14 -4.17 -8.02
C VAL A 122 -1.65 -5.59 -7.82
N GLY A 123 -0.40 -5.75 -7.40
CA GLY A 123 0.17 -7.01 -6.97
C GLY A 123 0.25 -7.07 -5.45
N MET A 124 0.22 -8.27 -4.90
CA MET A 124 0.42 -8.50 -3.47
C MET A 124 1.70 -9.28 -3.22
N THR A 125 2.31 -8.99 -2.09
CA THR A 125 3.44 -9.75 -1.53
C THR A 125 3.19 -9.98 -0.05
N GLY A 126 3.85 -10.98 0.53
CA GLY A 126 3.74 -11.24 1.96
C GLY A 126 4.47 -12.48 2.40
N ILE A 127 4.65 -12.58 3.72
CA ILE A 127 5.24 -13.72 4.41
C ILE A 127 4.38 -14.02 5.62
N SER A 128 4.13 -15.32 5.89
CA SER A 128 3.31 -15.77 7.03
C SER A 128 1.88 -15.21 6.93
N TRP A 129 1.34 -14.60 7.98
CA TRP A 129 -0.02 -14.04 7.95
C TRP A 129 -0.20 -12.96 6.85
N SER A 130 0.84 -12.26 6.46
CA SER A 130 0.76 -11.27 5.37
C SER A 130 0.83 -11.88 3.96
N GLY A 131 1.05 -13.16 3.87
CA GLY A 131 1.19 -13.88 2.60
C GLY A 131 -0.07 -14.54 2.07
#